data_a12659c0a9ec2e56cd94b0068e43f04c
#
_entry.id   a12659c0a9ec2e56cd94b0068e43f04c
#
_cell.length_a   1.000
_cell.length_b   1.000
_cell.length_c   1.000
_cell.angle_alpha   90.00
_cell.angle_beta   90.00
_cell.angle_gamma   90.00
#
_symmetry.space_group_name_H-M   'P 1'
#
loop_
_entity.id
_entity.type
_entity.pdbx_description
1 polymer ?
#
loop_
_entity_poly.entity_id
_entity_poly.type
_entity_poly.pdbx_seq_one_letter_code
_entity_poly.pdbx_strand_id
1 'polypeptide(L)'
;EGLDALNSALDILRQLQGFPQLASSIDTISKLNEQISRHTGSSVPAMDMEHVAGYKGAKFIGDIYESVRKQQTIIIEYQSFKARQPEALTVYPYLLKEYRNRWFLIGEKASNRVPQVNIFALDRIQSVALDKEHPFKKSVAFDPEHFFDDTIGVTKGIHDKARRVVIKIDRQQAPYVESKPFHKSQ
;
A
#
# COMPACT_ATOMS: atom_id res chain seq x y z
N GLU A 1 -21.14 -3.63 25.74
CA GLU A 1 -21.30 -3.16 24.33
C GLU A 1 -20.16 -2.22 23.89
N GLY A 2 -19.87 -1.10 24.59
CA GLY A 2 -18.81 -0.18 24.17
C GLY A 2 -17.39 -0.74 24.28
N LEU A 3 -17.10 -1.51 25.32
CA LEU A 3 -15.81 -2.16 25.53
C LEU A 3 -15.58 -3.32 24.55
N ASP A 4 -16.60 -4.08 24.24
CA ASP A 4 -16.51 -5.18 23.28
C ASP A 4 -16.25 -4.65 21.85
N ALA A 5 -16.90 -3.55 21.48
CA ALA A 5 -16.65 -2.88 20.22
C ALA A 5 -15.21 -2.30 20.14
N LEU A 6 -14.71 -1.76 21.24
CA LEU A 6 -13.32 -1.26 21.32
C LEU A 6 -12.30 -2.41 21.21
N ASN A 7 -12.53 -3.52 21.91
CA ASN A 7 -11.68 -4.71 21.82
C ASN A 7 -11.65 -5.27 20.41
N SER A 8 -12.80 -5.39 19.76
CA SER A 8 -12.90 -5.85 18.37
C SER A 8 -12.16 -4.91 17.41
N ALA A 9 -12.29 -3.59 17.60
CA ALA A 9 -11.55 -2.61 16.78
C ALA A 9 -10.03 -2.71 17.01
N LEU A 10 -9.58 -2.93 18.26
CA LEU A 10 -8.17 -3.15 18.57
C LEU A 10 -7.61 -4.40 17.93
N ASP A 11 -8.35 -5.50 17.95
CA ASP A 11 -7.92 -6.74 17.34
C ASP A 11 -7.78 -6.59 15.82
N ILE A 12 -8.68 -5.86 15.17
CA ILE A 12 -8.55 -5.52 13.74
C ILE A 12 -7.33 -4.62 13.50
N LEU A 13 -7.13 -3.57 14.32
CA LEU A 13 -6.00 -2.66 14.18
C LEU A 13 -4.65 -3.35 14.43
N ARG A 14 -4.59 -4.30 15.37
CA ARG A 14 -3.38 -5.12 15.61
C ARG A 14 -2.96 -5.92 14.39
N GLN A 15 -3.89 -6.35 13.55
CA GLN A 15 -3.60 -7.04 12.30
C GLN A 15 -2.96 -6.10 11.25
N LEU A 16 -3.09 -4.78 11.45
CA LEU A 16 -2.46 -3.77 10.60
C LEU A 16 -1.07 -3.32 11.12
N GLN A 17 -0.37 -4.17 11.87
CA GLN A 17 0.96 -3.85 12.48
C GLN A 17 2.06 -3.47 11.49
N GLY A 18 1.85 -3.68 10.19
CA GLY A 18 2.75 -3.21 9.14
C GLY A 18 2.82 -1.68 8.96
N PHE A 19 1.98 -0.92 9.68
CA PHE A 19 1.93 0.54 9.63
C PHE A 19 2.55 1.16 10.89
N PRO A 20 3.80 1.66 10.85
CA PRO A 20 4.46 2.26 12.02
C PRO A 20 3.65 3.38 12.68
N GLN A 21 2.86 4.15 11.89
CA GLN A 21 1.99 5.20 12.42
C GLN A 21 0.83 4.67 13.24
N LEU A 22 0.33 3.49 12.89
CA LEU A 22 -0.72 2.83 13.67
C LEU A 22 -0.15 2.19 14.94
N ALA A 23 1.13 1.80 14.93
CA ALA A 23 1.76 1.13 16.07
C ALA A 23 1.69 1.98 17.35
N SER A 24 1.99 3.28 17.28
CA SER A 24 1.90 4.18 18.43
C SER A 24 0.45 4.41 18.88
N SER A 25 -0.47 4.49 17.95
CA SER A 25 -1.91 4.63 18.24
C SER A 25 -2.47 3.36 18.84
N ILE A 26 -2.11 2.20 18.31
CA ILE A 26 -2.48 0.88 18.82
C ILE A 26 -1.94 0.70 20.24
N ASP A 27 -0.67 1.05 20.49
CA ASP A 27 -0.06 0.97 21.83
C ASP A 27 -0.78 1.88 22.84
N THR A 28 -1.10 3.10 22.44
CA THR A 28 -1.85 4.06 23.27
C THR A 28 -3.25 3.55 23.60
N ILE A 29 -3.98 3.07 22.59
CA ILE A 29 -5.35 2.55 22.78
C ILE A 29 -5.30 1.23 23.58
N SER A 30 -4.30 0.37 23.37
CA SER A 30 -4.11 -0.85 24.14
C SER A 30 -3.86 -0.55 25.62
N LYS A 31 -3.01 0.43 25.93
CA LYS A 31 -2.77 0.87 27.34
C LYS A 31 -4.02 1.45 27.98
N LEU A 32 -4.79 2.25 27.24
CA LEU A 32 -6.09 2.74 27.74
C LEU A 32 -7.07 1.59 27.99
N ASN A 33 -7.13 0.62 27.09
CA ASN A 33 -7.99 -0.53 27.23
C ASN A 33 -7.57 -1.43 28.40
N GLU A 34 -6.27 -1.64 28.63
CA GLU A 34 -5.76 -2.38 29.80
C GLU A 34 -6.12 -1.70 31.12
N GLN A 35 -6.07 -0.35 31.18
CA GLN A 35 -6.50 0.39 32.35
C GLN A 35 -8.00 0.23 32.65
N ILE A 36 -8.83 0.09 31.61
CA ILE A 36 -10.27 -0.08 31.72
C ILE A 36 -10.64 -1.56 31.96
N SER A 37 -9.90 -2.49 31.33
CA SER A 37 -10.22 -3.93 31.26
C SER A 37 -9.48 -4.79 32.31
N ARG A 38 -9.03 -4.24 33.41
CA ARG A 38 -8.34 -5.03 34.49
C ARG A 38 -9.11 -6.25 34.99
N HIS A 39 -10.26 -6.58 34.39
CA HIS A 39 -11.17 -7.64 34.81
C HIS A 39 -11.53 -8.66 33.71
N THR A 40 -10.98 -8.57 32.50
CA THR A 40 -11.27 -9.56 31.45
C THR A 40 -9.99 -10.26 31.02
N GLY A 41 -10.01 -11.59 31.13
CA GLY A 41 -8.87 -12.47 30.84
C GLY A 41 -8.38 -12.36 29.40
N SER A 42 -7.18 -12.89 29.18
CA SER A 42 -6.48 -13.00 27.87
C SER A 42 -7.43 -13.44 26.76
N SER A 43 -7.70 -12.56 25.80
CA SER A 43 -8.46 -12.93 24.61
C SER A 43 -7.57 -13.70 23.64
N VAL A 44 -8.00 -14.91 23.27
CA VAL A 44 -7.42 -15.60 22.13
C VAL A 44 -7.74 -14.77 20.86
N PRO A 45 -6.78 -14.54 19.96
CA PRO A 45 -7.06 -13.80 18.73
C PRO A 45 -8.21 -14.48 17.98
N ALA A 46 -9.29 -13.71 17.75
CA ALA A 46 -10.46 -14.20 17.02
C ALA A 46 -10.31 -14.04 15.49
N MET A 47 -9.26 -13.35 15.04
CA MET A 47 -8.98 -13.07 13.63
C MET A 47 -7.48 -13.19 13.39
N ASP A 48 -7.11 -13.81 12.28
CA ASP A 48 -5.75 -13.84 11.75
C ASP A 48 -5.79 -13.37 10.30
N MET A 49 -4.96 -12.39 9.97
CA MET A 49 -4.82 -11.85 8.62
C MET A 49 -3.43 -12.18 8.10
N GLU A 50 -3.36 -12.63 6.86
CA GLU A 50 -2.07 -12.89 6.23
C GLU A 50 -1.20 -11.62 6.24
N HIS A 51 -0.05 -11.71 6.86
CA HIS A 51 0.96 -10.65 6.82
C HIS A 51 2.34 -11.25 6.58
N VAL A 52 3.15 -10.58 5.79
CA VAL A 52 4.52 -10.99 5.55
C VAL A 52 5.43 -10.34 6.58
N ALA A 53 5.82 -11.11 7.60
CA ALA A 53 6.80 -10.65 8.57
C ALA A 53 8.12 -10.28 7.87
N GLY A 54 8.70 -9.13 8.22
CA GLY A 54 9.98 -8.70 7.66
C GLY A 54 9.91 -8.13 6.23
N TYR A 55 8.73 -7.70 5.74
CA TYR A 55 8.64 -7.00 4.48
C TYR A 55 9.54 -5.74 4.48
N LYS A 56 10.58 -5.74 3.64
CA LYS A 56 11.64 -4.72 3.65
C LYS A 56 11.13 -3.29 3.44
N GLY A 57 10.05 -3.11 2.72
CA GLY A 57 9.44 -1.82 2.42
C GLY A 57 8.55 -1.27 3.52
N ALA A 58 8.15 -2.06 4.51
CA ALA A 58 7.18 -1.67 5.55
C ALA A 58 7.58 -0.41 6.30
N LYS A 59 8.86 -0.25 6.61
CA LYS A 59 9.41 0.91 7.33
C LYS A 59 9.18 2.25 6.63
N PHE A 60 8.94 2.25 5.33
CA PHE A 60 8.74 3.47 4.54
C PHE A 60 7.28 3.83 4.31
N ILE A 61 6.34 2.93 4.63
CA ILE A 61 4.91 3.14 4.40
C ILE A 61 4.46 4.46 5.02
N GLY A 62 4.91 4.73 6.24
CA GLY A 62 4.52 5.88 6.97
C GLY A 62 4.96 7.22 6.41
N ASP A 63 6.23 7.33 6.14
CA ASP A 63 6.79 8.56 5.60
C ASP A 63 6.20 8.88 4.22
N ILE A 64 6.02 7.82 3.40
CA ILE A 64 5.41 7.96 2.08
C ILE A 64 3.92 8.31 2.20
N TYR A 65 3.18 7.68 3.11
CA TYR A 65 1.77 8.00 3.36
C TYR A 65 1.57 9.46 3.75
N GLU A 66 2.39 9.97 4.69
CA GLU A 66 2.34 11.38 5.09
C GLU A 66 2.70 12.30 3.92
N SER A 67 3.68 11.93 3.10
CA SER A 67 4.07 12.71 1.92
C SER A 67 2.97 12.77 0.87
N VAL A 68 2.27 11.66 0.63
CA VAL A 68 1.08 11.61 -0.25
C VAL A 68 -0.02 12.52 0.31
N ARG A 69 -0.35 12.36 1.60
CA ARG A 69 -1.43 13.11 2.26
C ARG A 69 -1.17 14.62 2.27
N LYS A 70 0.08 15.01 2.52
CA LYS A 70 0.50 16.41 2.59
C LYS A 70 0.88 17.00 1.23
N GLN A 71 0.86 16.21 0.16
CA GLN A 71 1.30 16.61 -1.18
C GLN A 71 2.73 17.18 -1.14
N GLN A 72 3.65 16.40 -0.60
CA GLN A 72 5.06 16.77 -0.47
C GLN A 72 5.93 15.93 -1.41
N THR A 73 6.85 16.58 -2.10
CA THR A 73 7.85 15.90 -2.93
C THR A 73 8.84 15.13 -2.06
N ILE A 74 9.26 13.98 -2.53
CA ILE A 74 10.23 13.12 -1.84
C ILE A 74 11.39 12.75 -2.74
N ILE A 75 12.53 12.47 -2.13
CA ILE A 75 13.67 11.80 -2.75
C ILE A 75 13.69 10.37 -2.24
N ILE A 76 13.67 9.42 -3.17
CA ILE A 76 13.83 8.00 -2.86
C ILE A 76 15.14 7.48 -3.43
N GLU A 77 15.87 6.70 -2.66
CA GLU A 77 16.97 5.88 -3.17
C GLU A 77 16.40 4.53 -3.60
N TYR A 78 16.35 4.30 -4.92
CA TYR A 78 15.65 3.17 -5.51
C TYR A 78 16.60 2.27 -6.30
N GLN A 79 16.54 0.95 -6.05
CA GLN A 79 17.31 -0.02 -6.79
C GLN A 79 16.41 -1.09 -7.39
N SER A 80 16.19 -1.05 -8.70
CA SER A 80 15.51 -2.15 -9.39
C SER A 80 16.36 -3.43 -9.34
N PHE A 81 15.75 -4.61 -9.40
CA PHE A 81 16.51 -5.87 -9.36
C PHE A 81 17.48 -6.05 -10.51
N LYS A 82 17.34 -5.28 -11.60
CA LYS A 82 18.23 -5.29 -12.74
C LYS A 82 19.34 -4.24 -12.65
N ALA A 83 19.21 -3.27 -11.74
CA ALA A 83 20.18 -2.20 -11.59
C ALA A 83 21.38 -2.66 -10.74
N ARG A 84 22.57 -2.28 -11.16
CA ARG A 84 23.81 -2.57 -10.42
C ARG A 84 23.97 -1.70 -9.17
N GLN A 85 23.43 -0.48 -9.20
CA GLN A 85 23.52 0.49 -8.12
C GLN A 85 22.15 1.17 -7.91
N PRO A 86 21.86 1.66 -6.71
CA PRO A 86 20.69 2.48 -6.46
C PRO A 86 20.80 3.83 -7.18
N GLU A 87 19.65 4.42 -7.48
CA GLU A 87 19.50 5.73 -8.10
C GLU A 87 18.66 6.62 -7.17
N ALA A 88 19.11 7.85 -6.96
CA ALA A 88 18.33 8.86 -6.25
C ALA A 88 17.31 9.47 -7.22
N LEU A 89 16.03 9.35 -6.85
CA LEU A 89 14.91 9.81 -7.67
C LEU A 89 14.08 10.81 -6.88
N THR A 90 13.89 12.00 -7.42
CA THR A 90 12.89 12.97 -6.96
C THR A 90 11.53 12.55 -7.50
N VAL A 91 10.56 12.33 -6.61
CA VAL A 91 9.25 11.77 -6.94
C VAL A 91 8.13 12.64 -6.34
N TYR A 92 7.12 12.91 -7.15
CA TYR A 92 5.81 13.42 -6.70
C TYR A 92 4.94 12.22 -6.32
N PRO A 93 4.73 11.95 -5.02
CA PRO A 93 3.98 10.78 -4.57
C PRO A 93 2.47 11.03 -4.67
N TYR A 94 1.73 10.12 -5.30
CA TYR A 94 0.29 10.28 -5.52
C TYR A 94 -0.56 9.28 -4.76
N LEU A 95 -0.10 8.03 -4.63
CA LEU A 95 -0.87 6.96 -3.99
C LEU A 95 0.05 5.88 -3.44
N LEU A 96 -0.30 5.34 -2.28
CA LEU A 96 0.20 4.04 -1.80
C LEU A 96 -0.83 2.97 -2.14
N LYS A 97 -0.40 1.92 -2.83
CA LYS A 97 -1.25 0.78 -3.19
C LYS A 97 -0.68 -0.51 -2.65
N GLU A 98 -1.51 -1.26 -1.94
CA GLU A 98 -1.21 -2.64 -1.60
C GLU A 98 -1.74 -3.57 -2.69
N TYR A 99 -0.98 -4.59 -3.04
CA TYR A 99 -1.39 -5.70 -3.87
C TYR A 99 -0.62 -6.98 -3.51
N ARG A 100 -1.33 -8.01 -3.10
CA ARG A 100 -0.78 -9.31 -2.70
C ARG A 100 0.35 -9.20 -1.67
N ASN A 101 0.07 -8.53 -0.58
CA ASN A 101 0.99 -8.28 0.54
C ASN A 101 2.27 -7.51 0.15
N ARG A 102 2.24 -6.79 -0.97
CA ARG A 102 3.30 -5.87 -1.40
C ARG A 102 2.77 -4.46 -1.52
N TRP A 103 3.58 -3.52 -1.09
CA TRP A 103 3.26 -2.11 -1.18
C TRP A 103 3.99 -1.44 -2.34
N PHE A 104 3.29 -0.53 -2.98
CA PHE A 104 3.78 0.22 -4.11
C PHE A 104 3.50 1.70 -3.93
N LEU A 105 4.50 2.52 -4.19
CA LEU A 105 4.34 3.96 -4.38
C LEU A 105 4.02 4.21 -5.85
N ILE A 106 2.91 4.85 -6.10
CA ILE A 106 2.53 5.38 -7.41
C ILE A 106 2.84 6.88 -7.39
N GLY A 107 3.62 7.33 -8.35
CA GLY A 107 4.06 8.72 -8.42
C GLY A 107 4.66 9.04 -9.78
N GLU A 108 5.19 10.23 -9.90
CA GLU A 108 5.88 10.72 -11.11
C GLU A 108 7.28 11.19 -10.77
N LYS A 109 8.26 10.82 -11.59
CA LYS A 109 9.62 11.33 -11.44
C LYS A 109 9.66 12.80 -11.86
N ALA A 110 10.28 13.65 -11.07
CA ALA A 110 10.46 15.06 -11.41
C ALA A 110 11.30 15.25 -12.69
N SER A 111 12.16 14.29 -13.02
CA SER A 111 12.98 14.28 -14.24
C SER A 111 12.23 13.90 -15.51
N ASN A 112 10.98 13.46 -15.42
CA ASN A 112 10.20 13.10 -16.60
C ASN A 112 9.93 14.35 -17.47
N ARG A 113 10.29 14.28 -18.74
CA ARG A 113 10.00 15.37 -19.71
C ARG A 113 8.53 15.38 -20.13
N VAL A 114 7.88 14.23 -20.07
CA VAL A 114 6.46 14.03 -20.38
C VAL A 114 5.81 13.41 -19.15
N PRO A 115 4.61 13.89 -18.73
CA PRO A 115 3.89 13.32 -17.61
C PRO A 115 3.76 11.81 -17.74
N GLN A 116 4.30 11.08 -16.78
CA GLN A 116 4.32 9.63 -16.80
C GLN A 116 4.24 9.09 -15.39
N VAL A 117 3.20 8.31 -15.10
CA VAL A 117 3.05 7.60 -13.84
C VAL A 117 4.07 6.46 -13.75
N ASN A 118 4.80 6.43 -12.67
CA ASN A 118 5.75 5.38 -12.31
C ASN A 118 5.25 4.60 -11.10
N ILE A 119 5.63 3.34 -11.03
CA ILE A 119 5.24 2.43 -9.94
C ILE A 119 6.51 1.89 -9.29
N PHE A 120 6.70 2.24 -8.02
CA PHE A 120 7.89 1.88 -7.25
C PHE A 120 7.51 0.87 -6.17
N ALA A 121 8.04 -0.34 -6.24
CA ALA A 121 7.85 -1.32 -5.18
C ALA A 121 8.67 -0.90 -3.94
N LEU A 122 8.02 -0.82 -2.78
CA LEU A 122 8.65 -0.32 -1.55
C LEU A 122 9.81 -1.18 -1.08
N ASP A 123 9.78 -2.49 -1.37
CA ASP A 123 10.88 -3.42 -1.04
C ASP A 123 12.19 -3.13 -1.78
N ARG A 124 12.16 -2.25 -2.77
CA ARG A 124 13.31 -1.78 -3.56
C ARG A 124 13.76 -0.37 -3.21
N ILE A 125 13.08 0.27 -2.28
CA ILE A 125 13.46 1.57 -1.72
C ILE A 125 14.46 1.33 -0.59
N GLN A 126 15.57 2.05 -0.62
CA GLN A 126 16.62 1.99 0.41
C GLN A 126 16.50 3.11 1.42
N SER A 127 16.11 4.31 0.96
CA SER A 127 15.87 5.48 1.78
C SER A 127 14.75 6.36 1.22
N VAL A 128 14.13 7.15 2.09
CA VAL A 128 13.12 8.15 1.75
C VAL A 128 13.47 9.43 2.50
N ALA A 129 13.47 10.56 1.83
CA ALA A 129 13.67 11.88 2.42
C ALA A 129 12.70 12.90 1.80
N LEU A 130 12.31 13.92 2.56
CA LEU A 130 11.52 15.03 2.02
C LEU A 130 12.40 15.89 1.12
N ASP A 131 11.87 16.21 -0.05
CA ASP A 131 12.46 17.18 -0.95
C ASP A 131 11.85 18.57 -0.70
N LYS A 132 12.66 19.52 -0.27
CA LYS A 132 12.25 20.90 0.02
C LYS A 132 12.50 21.84 -1.17
N GLU A 133 13.24 21.38 -2.18
CA GLU A 133 13.66 22.21 -3.31
C GLU A 133 12.64 22.16 -4.46
N HIS A 134 12.00 20.99 -4.66
CA HIS A 134 11.05 20.82 -5.74
C HIS A 134 9.61 20.89 -5.21
N PRO A 135 8.83 21.90 -5.60
CA PRO A 135 7.42 22.00 -5.23
C PRO A 135 6.64 20.81 -5.82
N PHE A 136 5.69 20.31 -5.05
CA PHE A 136 4.84 19.19 -5.48
C PHE A 136 4.03 19.56 -6.73
N LYS A 137 3.93 18.61 -7.66
CA LYS A 137 3.09 18.73 -8.85
C LYS A 137 2.04 17.62 -8.87
N LYS A 138 0.79 18.02 -9.13
CA LYS A 138 -0.27 17.05 -9.46
C LYS A 138 -0.07 16.54 -10.88
N SER A 139 -0.24 15.23 -11.08
CA SER A 139 -0.28 14.68 -12.42
C SER A 139 -1.61 14.97 -13.10
N VAL A 140 -1.57 15.33 -14.36
CA VAL A 140 -2.76 15.38 -15.23
C VAL A 140 -3.11 14.01 -15.80
N ALA A 141 -2.20 13.03 -15.69
CA ALA A 141 -2.35 11.69 -16.23
C ALA A 141 -2.75 10.64 -15.17
N PHE A 142 -2.91 11.07 -13.92
CA PHE A 142 -3.21 10.14 -12.81
C PHE A 142 -4.49 10.51 -12.10
N ASP A 143 -5.46 9.61 -12.16
CA ASP A 143 -6.67 9.62 -11.36
C ASP A 143 -6.60 8.43 -10.37
N PRO A 144 -6.45 8.65 -9.07
CA PRO A 144 -6.29 7.57 -8.10
C PRO A 144 -7.49 6.61 -8.04
N GLU A 145 -8.69 7.07 -8.39
CA GLU A 145 -9.91 6.26 -8.37
C GLU A 145 -10.01 5.32 -9.57
N HIS A 146 -9.56 5.76 -10.75
CA HIS A 146 -9.77 5.04 -12.01
C HIS A 146 -8.50 4.49 -12.67
N PHE A 147 -7.31 4.87 -12.17
CA PHE A 147 -6.04 4.51 -12.82
C PHE A 147 -5.85 3.00 -13.03
N PHE A 148 -6.36 2.19 -12.13
CA PHE A 148 -6.23 0.72 -12.18
C PHE A 148 -7.48 0.00 -12.66
N ASP A 149 -8.48 0.72 -13.18
CA ASP A 149 -9.77 0.15 -13.58
C ASP A 149 -9.69 -0.87 -14.72
N ASP A 150 -8.63 -0.81 -15.50
CA ASP A 150 -8.36 -1.69 -16.63
C ASP A 150 -7.15 -2.63 -16.39
N THR A 151 -6.75 -2.78 -15.12
CA THR A 151 -5.50 -3.46 -14.79
C THR A 151 -5.70 -4.50 -13.70
N ILE A 152 -5.32 -5.75 -13.96
CA ILE A 152 -5.18 -6.77 -12.91
C ILE A 152 -3.79 -6.60 -12.28
N GLY A 153 -3.76 -6.18 -11.02
CA GLY A 153 -2.51 -5.92 -10.30
C GLY A 153 -2.06 -4.46 -10.33
N VAL A 154 -0.75 -4.25 -10.41
CA VAL A 154 -0.14 -2.91 -10.29
C VAL A 154 0.74 -2.54 -11.48
N THR A 155 0.97 -3.44 -12.42
CA THR A 155 1.83 -3.17 -13.57
C THR A 155 1.00 -2.59 -14.70
N LYS A 156 1.27 -1.34 -15.05
CA LYS A 156 0.65 -0.64 -16.18
C LYS A 156 1.71 0.13 -16.95
N GLY A 157 1.92 -0.22 -18.20
CA GLY A 157 2.81 0.51 -19.11
C GLY A 157 2.11 1.72 -19.72
N ILE A 158 2.90 2.70 -20.20
CA ILE A 158 2.40 3.98 -20.75
C ILE A 158 1.48 3.77 -21.94
N HIS A 159 1.76 2.75 -22.74
CA HIS A 159 1.03 2.45 -23.98
C HIS A 159 0.12 1.21 -23.82
N ASP A 160 0.00 0.67 -22.61
CA ASP A 160 -0.84 -0.47 -22.38
C ASP A 160 -2.32 -0.09 -22.56
N LYS A 161 -3.03 -0.94 -23.26
CA LYS A 161 -4.48 -0.84 -23.44
C LYS A 161 -5.14 -2.11 -22.91
N ALA A 162 -6.28 -1.95 -22.31
CA ALA A 162 -7.10 -3.08 -21.88
C ALA A 162 -7.38 -4.00 -23.08
N ARG A 163 -7.21 -5.30 -22.86
CA ARG A 163 -7.49 -6.33 -23.87
C ARG A 163 -8.54 -7.28 -23.34
N ARG A 164 -9.44 -7.72 -24.21
CA ARG A 164 -10.36 -8.79 -23.86
C ARG A 164 -9.57 -10.10 -23.72
N VAL A 165 -9.66 -10.71 -22.54
CA VAL A 165 -9.09 -12.03 -22.25
C VAL A 165 -10.23 -13.00 -22.05
N VAL A 166 -10.19 -14.13 -22.74
CA VAL A 166 -11.18 -15.22 -22.59
C VAL A 166 -10.46 -16.41 -21.98
N ILE A 167 -10.91 -16.84 -20.80
CA ILE A 167 -10.32 -17.97 -20.07
C ILE A 167 -11.38 -19.06 -19.99
N LYS A 168 -11.03 -20.27 -20.40
CA LYS A 168 -11.85 -21.46 -20.18
C LYS A 168 -11.44 -22.09 -18.84
N ILE A 169 -12.40 -22.21 -17.95
CA ILE A 169 -12.21 -22.79 -16.62
C ILE A 169 -13.00 -24.10 -16.55
N ASP A 170 -12.41 -25.13 -15.97
CA ASP A 170 -13.13 -26.39 -15.79
C ASP A 170 -14.25 -26.24 -14.75
N ARG A 171 -15.20 -27.20 -14.80
CA ARG A 171 -16.41 -27.13 -14.00
C ARG A 171 -16.14 -27.21 -12.49
N GLN A 172 -15.04 -27.82 -12.07
CA GLN A 172 -14.70 -27.97 -10.65
C GLN A 172 -14.07 -26.68 -10.10
N GLN A 173 -13.35 -25.92 -10.93
CA GLN A 173 -12.69 -24.67 -10.55
C GLN A 173 -13.58 -23.43 -10.71
N ALA A 174 -14.63 -23.51 -11.53
CA ALA A 174 -15.50 -22.38 -11.80
C ALA A 174 -16.06 -21.70 -10.54
N PRO A 175 -16.58 -22.43 -9.53
CA PRO A 175 -17.12 -21.79 -8.31
C PRO A 175 -16.09 -20.96 -7.53
N TYR A 176 -14.82 -21.36 -7.52
CA TYR A 176 -13.74 -20.62 -6.84
C TYR A 176 -13.44 -19.30 -7.55
N VAL A 177 -13.50 -19.28 -8.87
CA VAL A 177 -13.26 -18.07 -9.66
C VAL A 177 -14.47 -17.13 -9.59
N GLU A 178 -15.69 -17.67 -9.59
CA GLU A 178 -16.92 -16.90 -9.42
C GLU A 178 -17.01 -16.24 -8.04
N SER A 179 -16.62 -16.97 -6.97
CA SER A 179 -16.67 -16.46 -5.60
C SER A 179 -15.63 -15.38 -5.32
N LYS A 180 -14.53 -15.36 -6.06
CA LYS A 180 -13.46 -14.35 -5.93
C LYS A 180 -13.00 -13.87 -7.31
N PRO A 181 -13.74 -12.95 -7.94
CA PRO A 181 -13.39 -12.41 -9.25
C PRO A 181 -11.99 -11.81 -9.30
N PHE A 182 -11.26 -12.02 -10.39
CA PHE A 182 -9.94 -11.42 -10.59
C PHE A 182 -10.01 -9.92 -10.88
N HIS A 183 -11.12 -9.50 -11.49
CA HIS A 183 -11.34 -8.11 -11.88
C HIS A 183 -12.84 -7.80 -11.93
N LYS A 184 -13.20 -6.54 -11.70
CA LYS A 184 -14.60 -6.06 -11.72
C LYS A 184 -15.32 -6.25 -13.05
N SER A 185 -14.60 -6.48 -14.15
CA SER A 185 -15.15 -6.73 -15.48
C SER A 185 -15.40 -8.19 -15.80
N GLN A 186 -15.19 -9.11 -14.86
CA GLN A 186 -15.42 -10.54 -15.01
C GLN A 186 -16.89 -10.87 -15.07
#